data_9dc2ad2e06923df47cb440358bcf6c74
#
_entry.id   9dc2ad2e06923df47cb440358bcf6c74
#
_cell.length_a   1.000
_cell.length_b   1.000
_cell.length_c   1.000
_cell.angle_alpha   90.00
_cell.angle_beta   90.00
_cell.angle_gamma   90.00
#
_symmetry.space_group_name_H-M   'P 1'
#
loop_
_entity.id
_entity.type
_entity.pdbx_description
1 polymer ?
#
loop_
_entity_poly.entity_id
_entity_poly.type
_entity_poly.pdbx_seq_one_letter_code
_entity_poly.pdbx_strand_id
1 'polypeptide(L)'
;MNSREPEVPDRIAEAGGLNPGIAAKVHRETGVPEADVFGVGSFYSLLARPDRKVRICQGLSCRLAGSEALLRQALDAGLPAEGCSCLASCDRPCAALRDRTVLPGLTAADIARAAGKWQSLTSTPGPNALGPLEAGPERCAIHLQGVPGFEGHALTSARARGYDRVLRELEGSGLQGRGGAGFPAARKWRAVREQTEQTRYLVLNADESEPGAFKDREVLLRRPDLVVEGLAIAAETVGARKIFCYFRGEFEAPMASVSEAWKRFEQVGLLSGLSIELHRGHGGYVCGEETALLEALEGRRPWPRHKPPFPYERGLWDKPTLVQNVETIALVPAIVRNGGAWFAALGKTGPGTKLYSISGHVKFPGVYELPLGSTLAEVLDSAGGCLGTLKAFQPGGASSGFLPARAKDVPLDFEALRAWGTFLGAGGLVVLNEEADLREAVRVQLTFFEHESCGQCAPCRIGTGFLRNAYELWLEARKVGDPQAMRHLQHVDEAAWIMEQGSICGLGQTASLPLTLARRYFPEEFDT
;
A
#
# COMPACT_ATOMS: atom_id res chain seq x y z
N MET A 1 22.17 4.83 -23.19
CA MET A 1 21.50 3.92 -22.25
C MET A 1 22.58 3.20 -21.46
N ASN A 2 22.94 3.67 -20.27
CA ASN A 2 23.71 2.82 -19.37
C ASN A 2 22.69 1.84 -18.77
N SER A 3 22.68 0.61 -19.28
CA SER A 3 21.99 -0.50 -18.63
C SER A 3 22.68 -0.69 -17.29
N ARG A 4 21.97 -0.36 -16.21
CA ARG A 4 22.42 -0.63 -14.85
C ARG A 4 22.67 -2.13 -14.73
N GLU A 5 23.78 -2.52 -14.12
CA GLU A 5 23.97 -3.93 -13.81
C GLU A 5 22.84 -4.38 -12.85
N PRO A 6 22.26 -5.58 -13.05
CA PRO A 6 21.21 -6.08 -12.19
C PRO A 6 21.65 -6.07 -10.73
N GLU A 7 20.82 -5.51 -9.85
CA GLU A 7 21.11 -5.43 -8.42
C GLU A 7 20.92 -6.80 -7.74
N VAL A 8 21.40 -6.92 -6.51
CA VAL A 8 21.35 -8.20 -5.77
C VAL A 8 19.96 -8.88 -5.79
N PRO A 9 18.84 -8.17 -5.52
CA PRO A 9 17.52 -8.79 -5.58
C PRO A 9 17.16 -9.33 -6.98
N ASP A 10 17.50 -8.58 -8.04
CA ASP A 10 17.19 -8.96 -9.42
C ASP A 10 18.00 -10.19 -9.85
N ARG A 11 19.29 -10.26 -9.50
CA ARG A 11 20.13 -11.44 -9.77
C ARG A 11 19.62 -12.69 -9.05
N ILE A 12 19.15 -12.55 -7.80
CA ILE A 12 18.50 -13.66 -7.08
C ILE A 12 17.22 -14.08 -7.81
N ALA A 13 16.41 -13.12 -8.27
CA ALA A 13 15.18 -13.39 -9.02
C ALA A 13 15.45 -14.10 -10.36
N GLU A 14 16.44 -13.64 -11.13
CA GLU A 14 16.89 -14.26 -12.39
C GLU A 14 17.40 -15.70 -12.18
N ALA A 15 18.02 -15.95 -11.01
CA ALA A 15 18.45 -17.29 -10.62
C ALA A 15 17.30 -18.19 -10.11
N GLY A 16 16.05 -17.72 -10.15
CA GLY A 16 14.86 -18.46 -9.73
C GLY A 16 14.59 -18.43 -8.22
N GLY A 17 15.12 -17.43 -7.51
CA GLY A 17 14.96 -17.23 -6.07
C GLY A 17 16.14 -17.72 -5.24
N LEU A 18 16.03 -17.59 -3.91
CA LEU A 18 17.09 -17.89 -2.95
C LEU A 18 17.21 -19.43 -2.70
N ASN A 19 17.53 -20.18 -3.74
CA ASN A 19 17.86 -21.60 -3.64
C ASN A 19 19.27 -21.81 -3.02
N PRO A 20 19.57 -23.01 -2.48
CA PRO A 20 20.91 -23.31 -1.97
C PRO A 20 22.01 -23.01 -3.00
N GLY A 21 23.04 -22.29 -2.59
CA GLY A 21 24.18 -21.89 -3.42
C GLY A 21 23.99 -20.60 -4.23
N ILE A 22 22.77 -20.04 -4.34
CA ILE A 22 22.52 -18.79 -5.07
C ILE A 22 23.22 -17.60 -4.41
N ALA A 23 23.23 -17.50 -3.08
CA ALA A 23 23.94 -16.43 -2.38
C ALA A 23 25.42 -16.41 -2.73
N ALA A 24 26.08 -17.56 -2.72
CA ALA A 24 27.48 -17.70 -3.12
C ALA A 24 27.71 -17.41 -4.61
N LYS A 25 26.76 -17.73 -5.49
CA LYS A 25 26.83 -17.38 -6.92
C LYS A 25 26.78 -15.87 -7.10
N VAL A 26 25.77 -15.20 -6.54
CA VAL A 26 25.58 -13.74 -6.66
C VAL A 26 26.75 -12.99 -6.02
N HIS A 27 27.30 -13.47 -4.89
CA HIS A 27 28.55 -12.95 -4.31
C HIS A 27 29.69 -12.93 -5.32
N ARG A 28 29.93 -14.04 -6.04
CA ARG A 28 31.01 -14.12 -7.05
C ARG A 28 30.79 -13.18 -8.22
N GLU A 29 29.54 -12.91 -8.58
CA GLU A 29 29.18 -12.03 -9.70
C GLU A 29 29.25 -10.54 -9.34
N THR A 30 28.93 -10.18 -8.10
CA THR A 30 28.76 -8.77 -7.66
C THR A 30 29.83 -8.27 -6.71
N GLY A 31 30.57 -9.18 -6.05
CA GLY A 31 31.48 -8.84 -4.95
C GLY A 31 30.78 -8.50 -3.62
N VAL A 32 29.43 -8.46 -3.59
CA VAL A 32 28.68 -8.25 -2.34
C VAL A 32 28.86 -9.44 -1.41
N PRO A 33 29.16 -9.28 -0.11
CA PRO A 33 29.35 -10.39 0.82
C PRO A 33 28.19 -11.39 0.79
N GLU A 34 28.46 -12.69 0.82
CA GLU A 34 27.44 -13.74 0.73
C GLU A 34 26.37 -13.62 1.81
N ALA A 35 26.76 -13.23 3.03
CA ALA A 35 25.83 -12.97 4.13
C ALA A 35 24.84 -11.84 3.82
N ASP A 36 25.30 -10.78 3.15
CA ASP A 36 24.47 -9.66 2.76
C ASP A 36 23.52 -10.07 1.63
N VAL A 37 24.02 -10.82 0.62
CA VAL A 37 23.18 -11.40 -0.45
C VAL A 37 22.09 -12.28 0.16
N PHE A 38 22.44 -13.16 1.11
CA PHE A 38 21.45 -13.98 1.80
C PHE A 38 20.47 -13.13 2.61
N GLY A 39 20.97 -12.11 3.33
CA GLY A 39 20.16 -11.16 4.10
C GLY A 39 19.14 -10.40 3.24
N VAL A 40 19.53 -10.02 2.02
CA VAL A 40 18.64 -9.39 1.04
C VAL A 40 17.62 -10.39 0.51
N GLY A 41 18.05 -11.54 0.02
CA GLY A 41 17.17 -12.54 -0.60
C GLY A 41 16.16 -13.15 0.37
N SER A 42 16.55 -13.38 1.63
CA SER A 42 15.67 -13.94 2.67
C SER A 42 14.63 -12.94 3.20
N PHE A 43 14.84 -11.65 2.97
CA PHE A 43 13.88 -10.62 3.34
C PHE A 43 12.64 -10.63 2.43
N TYR A 44 12.85 -10.75 1.12
CA TYR A 44 11.76 -10.63 0.15
C TYR A 44 10.96 -11.93 0.05
N SER A 45 9.67 -11.87 0.33
CA SER A 45 8.78 -13.04 0.36
C SER A 45 8.75 -13.81 -0.96
N LEU A 46 8.86 -13.12 -2.10
CA LEU A 46 8.86 -13.74 -3.43
C LEU A 46 10.21 -14.38 -3.80
N LEU A 47 11.29 -14.07 -3.09
CA LEU A 47 12.63 -14.63 -3.32
C LEU A 47 12.98 -15.71 -2.32
N ALA A 48 12.56 -15.56 -1.06
CA ALA A 48 12.94 -16.41 0.06
C ALA A 48 12.45 -17.86 -0.09
N ARG A 49 11.30 -18.05 -0.72
CA ARG A 49 10.64 -19.37 -0.91
C ARG A 49 10.27 -19.62 -2.36
N PRO A 50 11.23 -19.88 -3.23
CA PRO A 50 11.00 -20.07 -4.67
C PRO A 50 10.23 -21.36 -5.02
N ASP A 51 10.17 -22.33 -4.10
CA ASP A 51 9.38 -23.55 -4.19
C ASP A 51 7.86 -23.30 -4.04
N ARG A 52 7.47 -22.22 -3.39
CA ARG A 52 6.06 -21.85 -3.18
C ARG A 52 5.51 -21.10 -4.39
N LYS A 53 4.88 -21.83 -5.31
CA LYS A 53 4.38 -21.31 -6.59
C LYS A 53 2.98 -20.73 -6.51
N VAL A 54 2.24 -21.05 -5.45
CA VAL A 54 0.89 -20.53 -5.18
C VAL A 54 0.88 -19.88 -3.80
N ARG A 55 0.51 -18.60 -3.73
CA ARG A 55 0.35 -17.88 -2.46
C ARG A 55 -1.07 -17.39 -2.33
N ILE A 56 -1.79 -17.88 -1.32
CA ILE A 56 -3.19 -17.51 -1.08
C ILE A 56 -3.23 -16.40 -0.03
N CYS A 57 -3.82 -15.26 -0.40
CA CYS A 57 -3.92 -14.08 0.45
C CYS A 57 -4.65 -14.41 1.76
N GLN A 58 -4.03 -14.05 2.89
CA GLN A 58 -4.57 -14.18 4.24
C GLN A 58 -4.90 -12.81 4.86
N GLY A 59 -4.90 -11.73 4.07
CA GLY A 59 -5.36 -10.41 4.51
C GLY A 59 -6.83 -10.42 4.93
N LEU A 60 -7.24 -9.48 5.78
CA LEU A 60 -8.54 -9.52 6.47
C LEU A 60 -9.73 -9.71 5.52
N SER A 61 -9.84 -8.95 4.44
CA SER A 61 -10.96 -9.09 3.48
C SER A 61 -11.02 -10.49 2.84
N CYS A 62 -9.86 -11.12 2.56
CA CYS A 62 -9.80 -12.48 2.06
C CYS A 62 -10.15 -13.51 3.15
N ARG A 63 -9.74 -13.27 4.40
CA ARG A 63 -10.10 -14.11 5.55
C ARG A 63 -11.61 -14.09 5.80
N LEU A 64 -12.23 -12.92 5.78
CA LEU A 64 -13.70 -12.78 5.88
C LEU A 64 -14.43 -13.55 4.76
N ALA A 65 -13.82 -13.67 3.58
CA ALA A 65 -14.35 -14.42 2.45
C ALA A 65 -13.95 -15.92 2.42
N GLY A 66 -13.28 -16.44 3.47
CA GLY A 66 -12.97 -17.86 3.62
C GLY A 66 -11.62 -18.32 3.03
N SER A 67 -10.64 -17.44 2.84
CA SER A 67 -9.34 -17.79 2.22
C SER A 67 -8.53 -18.83 3.01
N GLU A 68 -8.76 -18.97 4.31
CA GLU A 68 -8.11 -20.03 5.11
C GLU A 68 -8.55 -21.43 4.68
N ALA A 69 -9.83 -21.62 4.44
CA ALA A 69 -10.35 -22.88 3.94
C ALA A 69 -9.80 -23.18 2.54
N LEU A 70 -9.68 -22.16 1.68
CA LEU A 70 -9.08 -22.30 0.35
C LEU A 70 -7.60 -22.68 0.41
N LEU A 71 -6.84 -22.11 1.36
CA LEU A 71 -5.44 -22.49 1.56
C LEU A 71 -5.32 -23.98 1.95
N ARG A 72 -6.15 -24.44 2.89
CA ARG A 72 -6.20 -25.86 3.28
C ARG A 72 -6.53 -26.75 2.08
N GLN A 73 -7.57 -26.42 1.31
CA GLN A 73 -7.95 -27.16 0.11
C GLN A 73 -6.83 -27.20 -0.94
N ALA A 74 -6.08 -26.09 -1.13
CA ALA A 74 -4.96 -26.06 -2.05
C ALA A 74 -3.82 -27.01 -1.61
N LEU A 75 -3.53 -27.04 -0.30
CA LEU A 75 -2.53 -27.95 0.28
C LEU A 75 -2.98 -29.42 0.15
N ASP A 76 -4.24 -29.72 0.46
CA ASP A 76 -4.83 -31.06 0.34
C ASP A 76 -4.85 -31.54 -1.12
N ALA A 77 -5.03 -30.63 -2.07
CA ALA A 77 -4.94 -30.90 -3.51
C ALA A 77 -3.49 -31.07 -4.01
N GLY A 78 -2.47 -30.99 -3.14
CA GLY A 78 -1.06 -31.16 -3.48
C GLY A 78 -0.44 -29.97 -4.22
N LEU A 79 -1.06 -28.78 -4.19
CA LEU A 79 -0.45 -27.58 -4.75
C LEU A 79 0.73 -27.10 -3.88
N PRO A 80 1.82 -26.59 -4.46
CA PRO A 80 2.92 -25.98 -3.71
C PRO A 80 2.49 -24.59 -3.17
N ALA A 81 1.53 -24.61 -2.23
CA ALA A 81 0.85 -23.44 -1.72
C ALA A 81 1.38 -22.98 -0.36
N GLU A 82 1.23 -21.69 -0.07
CA GLU A 82 1.40 -21.09 1.25
C GLU A 82 0.43 -19.89 1.42
N GLY A 83 0.26 -19.44 2.67
CA GLY A 83 -0.39 -18.14 2.94
C GLY A 83 0.54 -16.99 2.64
N CYS A 84 -0.01 -15.85 2.23
CA CYS A 84 0.74 -14.61 2.06
C CYS A 84 -0.02 -13.40 2.60
N SER A 85 0.68 -12.29 2.74
CA SER A 85 0.11 -10.97 3.04
C SER A 85 -0.83 -10.49 1.93
N CYS A 86 -1.42 -9.32 2.11
CA CYS A 86 -2.41 -8.77 1.19
C CYS A 86 -1.87 -8.63 -0.24
N LEU A 87 -2.66 -9.07 -1.23
CA LEU A 87 -2.34 -8.97 -2.67
C LEU A 87 -3.01 -7.75 -3.34
N ALA A 88 -3.50 -6.77 -2.57
CA ALA A 88 -4.22 -5.58 -3.05
C ALA A 88 -5.39 -5.91 -3.99
N SER A 89 -6.11 -7.01 -3.73
CA SER A 89 -7.31 -7.45 -4.45
C SER A 89 -8.49 -7.65 -3.51
N CYS A 90 -8.60 -6.77 -2.51
CA CYS A 90 -9.63 -6.88 -1.45
C CYS A 90 -11.05 -6.66 -1.97
N ASP A 91 -11.20 -6.02 -3.13
CA ASP A 91 -12.45 -5.88 -3.89
C ASP A 91 -12.93 -7.20 -4.52
N ARG A 92 -12.05 -8.17 -4.68
CA ARG A 92 -12.29 -9.49 -5.26
C ARG A 92 -11.60 -10.57 -4.45
N PRO A 93 -12.02 -10.74 -3.17
CA PRO A 93 -11.49 -11.78 -2.32
C PRO A 93 -11.96 -13.16 -2.85
N CYS A 94 -11.37 -14.20 -2.58
CA CYS A 94 -10.06 -14.60 -2.13
C CYS A 94 -9.04 -14.47 -3.26
N ALA A 95 -8.02 -13.69 -3.07
CA ALA A 95 -6.98 -13.56 -4.09
C ALA A 95 -5.87 -14.61 -3.87
N ALA A 96 -5.26 -15.05 -4.97
CA ALA A 96 -4.03 -15.84 -4.95
C ALA A 96 -2.99 -15.26 -5.89
N LEU A 97 -1.72 -15.50 -5.61
CA LEU A 97 -0.61 -15.24 -6.51
C LEU A 97 -0.12 -16.59 -7.06
N ARG A 98 -0.21 -16.76 -8.37
CA ARG A 98 0.36 -17.90 -9.08
C ARG A 98 1.66 -17.45 -9.73
N ASP A 99 2.77 -17.95 -9.22
CA ASP A 99 4.11 -17.45 -9.54
C ASP A 99 4.20 -15.93 -9.33
N ARG A 100 3.96 -15.12 -10.36
CA ARG A 100 3.94 -13.64 -10.27
C ARG A 100 2.63 -13.00 -10.75
N THR A 101 1.64 -13.80 -11.09
CA THR A 101 0.34 -13.34 -11.60
C THR A 101 -0.72 -13.40 -10.50
N VAL A 102 -1.36 -12.28 -10.19
CA VAL A 102 -2.47 -12.23 -9.23
C VAL A 102 -3.73 -12.81 -9.86
N LEU A 103 -4.35 -13.75 -9.16
CA LEU A 103 -5.61 -14.40 -9.49
C LEU A 103 -6.66 -13.93 -8.47
N PRO A 104 -7.48 -12.91 -8.78
CA PRO A 104 -8.52 -12.44 -7.88
C PRO A 104 -9.74 -13.37 -7.90
N GLY A 105 -10.46 -13.48 -6.78
CA GLY A 105 -11.72 -14.22 -6.72
C GLY A 105 -11.57 -15.74 -6.89
N LEU A 106 -10.48 -16.31 -6.39
CA LEU A 106 -10.22 -17.75 -6.43
C LEU A 106 -11.28 -18.53 -5.65
N THR A 107 -11.76 -19.63 -6.21
CA THR A 107 -12.78 -20.51 -5.61
C THR A 107 -12.26 -21.92 -5.39
N ALA A 108 -12.99 -22.70 -4.58
CA ALA A 108 -12.74 -24.14 -4.40
C ALA A 108 -12.81 -24.92 -5.73
N ALA A 109 -13.72 -24.53 -6.62
CA ALA A 109 -13.86 -25.14 -7.94
C ALA A 109 -12.63 -24.89 -8.83
N ASP A 110 -11.98 -23.71 -8.71
CA ASP A 110 -10.75 -23.41 -9.45
C ASP A 110 -9.59 -24.29 -8.97
N ILE A 111 -9.47 -24.49 -7.65
CA ILE A 111 -8.47 -25.39 -7.04
C ILE A 111 -8.69 -26.83 -7.51
N ALA A 112 -9.93 -27.32 -7.46
CA ALA A 112 -10.26 -28.67 -7.92
C ALA A 112 -9.95 -28.86 -9.42
N ARG A 113 -10.25 -27.85 -10.24
CA ARG A 113 -9.97 -27.86 -11.69
C ARG A 113 -8.48 -27.89 -12.01
N ALA A 114 -7.64 -27.29 -11.16
CA ALA A 114 -6.19 -27.31 -11.33
C ALA A 114 -5.59 -28.71 -11.14
N ALA A 115 -6.30 -29.63 -10.46
CA ALA A 115 -5.94 -31.06 -10.32
C ALA A 115 -4.47 -31.26 -9.88
N GLY A 116 -4.00 -30.50 -8.89
CA GLY A 116 -2.64 -30.53 -8.37
C GLY A 116 -1.57 -29.86 -9.26
N LYS A 117 -1.94 -29.35 -10.43
CA LYS A 117 -1.03 -28.67 -11.37
C LYS A 117 -1.15 -27.15 -11.18
N TRP A 118 -0.22 -26.55 -10.45
CA TRP A 118 -0.26 -25.12 -10.14
C TRP A 118 -0.27 -24.21 -11.38
N GLN A 119 0.37 -24.63 -12.49
CA GLN A 119 0.38 -23.88 -13.76
C GLN A 119 -1.03 -23.74 -14.36
N SER A 120 -1.92 -24.69 -14.09
CA SER A 120 -3.30 -24.71 -14.57
C SER A 120 -4.26 -23.93 -13.66
N LEU A 121 -3.80 -23.43 -12.50
CA LEU A 121 -4.63 -22.66 -11.60
C LEU A 121 -5.02 -21.34 -12.27
N THR A 122 -6.32 -21.11 -12.42
CA THR A 122 -6.91 -19.89 -12.97
C THR A 122 -8.07 -19.46 -12.09
N SER A 123 -8.46 -18.19 -12.19
CA SER A 123 -9.68 -17.69 -11.55
C SER A 123 -10.52 -16.94 -12.57
N THR A 124 -11.82 -16.87 -12.32
CA THR A 124 -12.76 -16.06 -13.09
C THR A 124 -13.21 -14.92 -12.18
N PRO A 125 -12.52 -13.77 -12.21
CA PRO A 125 -12.86 -12.67 -11.33
C PRO A 125 -14.26 -12.13 -11.67
N GLY A 126 -15.04 -11.86 -10.63
CA GLY A 126 -16.29 -11.10 -10.77
C GLY A 126 -16.02 -9.66 -11.24
N PRO A 127 -17.07 -8.94 -11.65
CA PRO A 127 -16.96 -7.55 -12.06
C PRO A 127 -16.40 -6.71 -10.92
N ASN A 128 -15.46 -5.82 -11.26
CA ASN A 128 -14.95 -4.80 -10.35
C ASN A 128 -16.01 -3.70 -10.21
N ALA A 129 -16.58 -3.53 -9.05
CA ALA A 129 -17.50 -2.43 -8.81
C ALA A 129 -16.67 -1.15 -8.60
N LEU A 130 -16.55 -0.34 -9.64
CA LEU A 130 -16.30 1.08 -9.43
C LEU A 130 -17.66 1.69 -9.13
N GLY A 131 -17.79 2.30 -7.97
CA GLY A 131 -19.03 2.92 -7.55
C GLY A 131 -19.57 3.91 -8.54
N PRO A 132 -20.89 4.15 -8.51
CA PRO A 132 -21.44 5.27 -9.22
C PRO A 132 -20.72 6.53 -8.78
N LEU A 133 -20.20 7.28 -9.74
CA LEU A 133 -19.77 8.65 -9.51
C LEU A 133 -21.04 9.47 -9.26
N GLU A 134 -21.44 9.60 -8.00
CA GLU A 134 -22.56 10.48 -7.64
C GLU A 134 -22.22 11.96 -7.87
N ALA A 135 -20.93 12.30 -7.82
CA ALA A 135 -20.45 13.58 -8.29
C ALA A 135 -20.18 13.49 -9.79
N GLY A 136 -20.73 14.38 -10.59
CA GLY A 136 -20.38 14.49 -12.01
C GLY A 136 -18.87 14.61 -12.21
N PRO A 137 -18.35 14.38 -13.42
CA PRO A 137 -16.91 14.42 -13.72
C PRO A 137 -16.20 15.67 -13.22
N GLU A 138 -16.91 16.80 -13.13
CA GLU A 138 -16.42 18.09 -12.64
C GLU A 138 -16.07 18.11 -11.15
N ARG A 139 -16.52 17.13 -10.38
CA ARG A 139 -16.23 16.96 -8.94
C ARG A 139 -15.19 15.88 -8.65
N CYS A 140 -14.67 15.23 -9.68
CA CYS A 140 -13.62 14.23 -9.57
C CYS A 140 -12.29 14.79 -10.09
N ALA A 141 -11.23 14.69 -9.32
CA ALA A 141 -9.90 15.11 -9.73
C ALA A 141 -9.16 14.04 -10.56
N ILE A 142 -9.42 12.75 -10.28
CA ILE A 142 -8.85 11.61 -11.01
C ILE A 142 -9.83 11.05 -12.03
N HIS A 143 -11.09 10.86 -11.66
CA HIS A 143 -12.14 10.30 -12.49
C HIS A 143 -11.75 8.93 -13.08
N LEU A 144 -11.74 7.89 -12.24
CA LEU A 144 -11.29 6.54 -12.60
C LEU A 144 -12.05 5.90 -13.79
N GLN A 145 -13.29 6.33 -14.05
CA GLN A 145 -14.08 5.88 -15.19
C GLN A 145 -13.86 6.71 -16.47
N GLY A 146 -13.05 7.78 -16.36
CA GLY A 146 -12.72 8.63 -17.51
C GLY A 146 -11.84 7.90 -18.52
N VAL A 147 -11.92 8.35 -19.77
CA VAL A 147 -11.03 7.85 -20.82
C VAL A 147 -9.63 8.44 -20.65
N PRO A 148 -8.57 7.64 -20.65
CA PRO A 148 -7.21 8.14 -20.61
C PRO A 148 -6.90 9.08 -21.78
N GLY A 149 -6.29 10.25 -21.49
CA GLY A 149 -5.85 11.24 -22.46
C GLY A 149 -4.32 11.36 -22.50
N PHE A 150 -3.74 11.43 -23.67
CA PHE A 150 -2.28 11.45 -23.85
C PHE A 150 -1.78 12.75 -24.50
N GLU A 151 -2.60 13.80 -24.50
CA GLU A 151 -2.29 15.09 -25.11
C GLU A 151 -1.40 15.97 -24.22
N GLY A 152 -1.27 15.64 -22.95
CA GLY A 152 -0.39 16.35 -22.01
C GLY A 152 -0.79 17.81 -21.78
N HIS A 153 -2.09 18.10 -21.73
CA HIS A 153 -2.60 19.47 -21.59
C HIS A 153 -2.14 20.16 -20.33
N ALA A 154 -2.08 19.45 -19.20
CA ALA A 154 -1.60 20.00 -17.94
C ALA A 154 -0.10 20.25 -17.98
N LEU A 155 0.69 19.32 -18.55
CA LEU A 155 2.12 19.48 -18.73
C LEU A 155 2.46 20.67 -19.62
N THR A 156 1.78 20.82 -20.76
CA THR A 156 1.92 21.97 -21.65
C THR A 156 1.57 23.28 -20.93
N SER A 157 0.49 23.28 -20.16
CA SER A 157 0.10 24.42 -19.34
C SER A 157 1.14 24.75 -18.25
N ALA A 158 1.72 23.73 -17.60
CA ALA A 158 2.76 23.90 -16.59
C ALA A 158 4.01 24.57 -17.19
N ARG A 159 4.44 24.12 -18.36
CA ARG A 159 5.58 24.70 -19.11
C ARG A 159 5.32 26.15 -19.49
N ALA A 160 4.14 26.44 -20.04
CA ALA A 160 3.78 27.79 -20.47
C ALA A 160 3.67 28.79 -19.30
N ARG A 161 3.15 28.33 -18.15
CA ARG A 161 2.95 29.19 -16.96
C ARG A 161 4.17 29.26 -16.03
N GLY A 162 5.13 28.33 -16.19
CA GLY A 162 6.34 28.20 -15.37
C GLY A 162 6.13 27.45 -14.05
N TYR A 163 7.17 26.77 -13.59
CA TYR A 163 7.12 25.82 -12.46
C TYR A 163 6.92 26.50 -11.09
N ASP A 164 7.28 27.77 -10.96
CA ASP A 164 6.94 28.57 -9.75
C ASP A 164 5.42 28.71 -9.61
N ARG A 165 4.69 28.81 -10.73
CA ARG A 165 3.25 28.81 -10.72
C ARG A 165 2.69 27.44 -10.29
N VAL A 166 3.27 26.35 -10.78
CA VAL A 166 2.88 24.99 -10.37
C VAL A 166 3.01 24.82 -8.85
N LEU A 167 4.13 25.27 -8.26
CA LEU A 167 4.32 25.22 -6.80
C LEU A 167 3.29 26.06 -6.05
N ARG A 168 2.95 27.27 -6.54
CA ARG A 168 1.90 28.09 -5.92
C ARG A 168 0.52 27.45 -6.02
N GLU A 169 0.19 26.82 -7.15
CA GLU A 169 -1.09 26.10 -7.30
C GLU A 169 -1.16 24.87 -6.38
N LEU A 170 -0.06 24.11 -6.25
CA LEU A 170 0.03 23.01 -5.29
C LEU A 170 -0.10 23.49 -3.84
N GLU A 171 0.51 24.61 -3.49
CA GLU A 171 0.41 25.20 -2.16
C GLU A 171 -1.03 25.66 -1.87
N GLY A 172 -1.63 26.40 -2.82
CA GLY A 172 -3.03 26.86 -2.73
C GLY A 172 -4.05 25.71 -2.77
N SER A 173 -3.68 24.55 -3.32
CA SER A 173 -4.52 23.35 -3.32
C SER A 173 -4.61 22.69 -1.95
N GLY A 174 -3.63 22.91 -1.07
CA GLY A 174 -3.54 22.22 0.21
C GLY A 174 -3.33 20.70 0.08
N LEU A 175 -2.91 20.20 -1.09
CA LEU A 175 -2.75 18.76 -1.34
C LEU A 175 -1.81 18.11 -0.31
N GLN A 176 -2.35 17.18 0.46
CA GLN A 176 -1.62 16.31 1.37
C GLN A 176 -1.30 14.99 0.66
N GLY A 177 -0.16 14.38 0.98
CA GLY A 177 0.22 13.06 0.47
C GLY A 177 -0.84 12.00 0.74
N ARG A 178 -1.22 11.24 -0.28
CA ARG A 178 -2.28 10.21 -0.25
C ARG A 178 -1.76 8.80 0.06
N GLY A 179 -0.45 8.66 0.33
CA GLY A 179 0.17 7.37 0.67
C GLY A 179 0.04 6.94 2.13
N GLY A 180 -0.55 7.77 2.99
CA GLY A 180 -0.78 7.43 4.41
C GLY A 180 -0.43 8.55 5.39
N ALA A 181 0.73 9.18 5.27
CA ALA A 181 1.23 10.15 6.25
C ALA A 181 0.61 11.56 6.17
N GLY A 182 -0.08 11.91 5.10
CA GLY A 182 -0.73 13.23 4.96
C GLY A 182 0.22 14.43 4.88
N PHE A 183 1.51 14.24 4.59
CA PHE A 183 2.47 15.34 4.54
C PHE A 183 2.17 16.28 3.36
N PRO A 184 2.22 17.63 3.54
CA PRO A 184 1.91 18.59 2.47
C PRO A 184 2.81 18.44 1.25
N ALA A 185 2.22 18.14 0.09
CA ALA A 185 2.97 17.86 -1.15
C ALA A 185 3.83 19.04 -1.60
N ALA A 186 3.27 20.27 -1.58
CA ALA A 186 3.98 21.47 -1.98
C ALA A 186 5.26 21.72 -1.15
N ARG A 187 5.22 21.45 0.17
CA ARG A 187 6.40 21.59 1.05
C ARG A 187 7.50 20.60 0.64
N LYS A 188 7.15 19.35 0.33
CA LYS A 188 8.11 18.35 -0.09
C LYS A 188 8.75 18.71 -1.44
N TRP A 189 7.95 19.19 -2.41
CA TRP A 189 8.45 19.60 -3.72
C TRP A 189 9.38 20.81 -3.62
N ARG A 190 9.00 21.82 -2.83
CA ARG A 190 9.83 23.00 -2.57
C ARG A 190 11.16 22.61 -1.94
N ALA A 191 11.13 21.76 -0.92
CA ALA A 191 12.34 21.33 -0.21
C ALA A 191 13.35 20.61 -1.14
N VAL A 192 12.90 19.81 -2.13
CA VAL A 192 13.78 19.22 -3.14
C VAL A 192 14.30 20.27 -4.11
N ARG A 193 13.43 21.18 -4.58
CA ARG A 193 13.80 22.19 -5.56
C ARG A 193 14.84 23.19 -5.05
N GLU A 194 14.78 23.51 -3.76
CA GLU A 194 15.66 24.47 -3.11
C GLU A 194 17.05 23.90 -2.75
N GLN A 195 17.28 22.60 -2.93
CA GLN A 195 18.61 22.02 -2.72
C GLN A 195 19.62 22.58 -3.71
N THR A 196 20.86 22.76 -3.26
CA THR A 196 21.97 23.27 -4.11
C THR A 196 22.50 22.23 -5.07
N GLU A 197 22.33 20.94 -4.75
CA GLU A 197 22.71 19.82 -5.61
C GLU A 197 21.92 19.85 -6.92
N GLN A 198 22.62 19.70 -8.05
CA GLN A 198 22.02 19.74 -9.38
C GLN A 198 21.40 18.42 -9.80
N THR A 199 21.98 17.31 -9.33
CA THR A 199 21.43 15.97 -9.56
C THR A 199 20.32 15.70 -8.59
N ARG A 200 19.09 15.60 -9.08
CA ARG A 200 17.88 15.32 -8.30
C ARG A 200 17.12 14.17 -8.91
N TYR A 201 16.44 13.40 -8.09
CA TYR A 201 15.63 12.28 -8.52
C TYR A 201 14.16 12.45 -8.13
N LEU A 202 13.29 11.88 -8.93
CA LEU A 202 11.88 11.66 -8.60
C LEU A 202 11.63 10.15 -8.47
N VAL A 203 10.95 9.75 -7.41
CA VAL A 203 10.57 8.36 -7.17
C VAL A 203 9.05 8.27 -7.01
N LEU A 204 8.41 7.48 -7.88
CA LEU A 204 7.03 7.05 -7.70
C LEU A 204 7.01 5.86 -6.75
N ASN A 205 6.34 6.01 -5.63
CA ASN A 205 6.04 4.92 -4.71
C ASN A 205 4.72 4.26 -5.13
N ALA A 206 4.83 3.14 -5.84
CA ALA A 206 3.73 2.27 -6.24
C ALA A 206 3.76 0.92 -5.49
N ASP A 207 4.33 0.92 -4.26
CA ASP A 207 4.27 -0.21 -3.34
C ASP A 207 3.04 -0.11 -2.43
N GLU A 208 1.87 -0.35 -3.01
CA GLU A 208 0.60 -0.36 -2.28
C GLU A 208 0.43 -1.69 -1.54
N SER A 209 0.96 -1.77 -0.34
CA SER A 209 1.04 -3.01 0.45
C SER A 209 0.17 -2.98 1.72
N GLU A 210 -0.48 -1.86 2.04
CA GLU A 210 -1.39 -1.74 3.20
C GLU A 210 -2.61 -2.65 3.02
N PRO A 211 -2.87 -3.63 3.92
CA PRO A 211 -4.05 -4.47 3.82
C PRO A 211 -5.35 -3.67 3.87
N GLY A 212 -6.19 -3.85 2.87
CA GLY A 212 -7.42 -3.08 2.67
C GLY A 212 -7.30 -1.97 1.62
N ALA A 213 -6.09 -1.54 1.25
CA ALA A 213 -5.85 -0.55 0.20
C ALA A 213 -5.59 -1.21 -1.16
N PHE A 214 -6.23 -0.69 -2.22
CA PHE A 214 -6.04 -1.12 -3.62
C PHE A 214 -6.38 0.00 -4.62
N LYS A 215 -6.37 1.25 -4.17
CA LYS A 215 -6.68 2.43 -4.96
C LYS A 215 -5.60 2.77 -5.98
N ASP A 216 -4.32 2.61 -5.60
CA ASP A 216 -3.19 2.91 -6.48
C ASP A 216 -3.14 1.92 -7.65
N ARG A 217 -3.46 0.64 -7.41
CA ARG A 217 -3.70 -0.35 -8.46
C ARG A 217 -4.70 0.14 -9.50
N GLU A 218 -5.84 0.66 -9.06
CA GLU A 218 -6.90 1.13 -9.97
C GLU A 218 -6.47 2.39 -10.74
N VAL A 219 -5.78 3.32 -10.11
CA VAL A 219 -5.21 4.49 -10.80
C VAL A 219 -4.22 4.07 -11.88
N LEU A 220 -3.29 3.19 -11.56
CA LEU A 220 -2.27 2.71 -12.49
C LEU A 220 -2.87 1.98 -13.70
N LEU A 221 -3.94 1.22 -13.49
CA LEU A 221 -4.62 0.46 -14.55
C LEU A 221 -5.54 1.33 -15.41
N ARG A 222 -6.26 2.27 -14.81
CA ARG A 222 -7.33 3.02 -15.49
C ARG A 222 -6.92 4.40 -15.95
N ARG A 223 -6.04 5.05 -15.19
CA ARG A 223 -5.59 6.42 -15.45
C ARG A 223 -4.06 6.54 -15.43
N PRO A 224 -3.34 5.65 -16.15
CA PRO A 224 -1.89 5.76 -16.26
C PRO A 224 -1.44 7.05 -16.95
N ASP A 225 -2.32 7.67 -17.76
CA ASP A 225 -2.15 8.99 -18.36
C ASP A 225 -1.89 10.07 -17.30
N LEU A 226 -2.72 10.14 -16.26
CA LEU A 226 -2.56 11.11 -15.18
C LEU A 226 -1.28 10.88 -14.37
N VAL A 227 -0.90 9.62 -14.19
CA VAL A 227 0.35 9.28 -13.49
C VAL A 227 1.55 9.76 -14.28
N VAL A 228 1.63 9.46 -15.59
CA VAL A 228 2.75 9.87 -16.45
C VAL A 228 2.81 11.39 -16.58
N GLU A 229 1.67 12.05 -16.83
CA GLU A 229 1.61 13.51 -16.92
C GLU A 229 2.02 14.17 -15.60
N GLY A 230 1.53 13.67 -14.46
CA GLY A 230 1.88 14.13 -13.13
C GLY A 230 3.36 13.93 -12.79
N LEU A 231 3.96 12.81 -13.20
CA LEU A 231 5.40 12.54 -13.04
C LEU A 231 6.24 13.53 -13.86
N ALA A 232 5.86 13.81 -15.11
CA ALA A 232 6.56 14.77 -15.95
C ALA A 232 6.51 16.19 -15.35
N ILE A 233 5.32 16.64 -14.90
CA ILE A 233 5.15 17.93 -14.22
C ILE A 233 5.99 18.00 -12.93
N ALA A 234 5.99 16.93 -12.13
CA ALA A 234 6.76 16.87 -10.90
C ALA A 234 8.26 16.93 -11.15
N ALA A 235 8.76 16.11 -12.10
CA ALA A 235 10.17 16.04 -12.44
C ALA A 235 10.69 17.39 -12.92
N GLU A 236 10.01 18.01 -13.88
CA GLU A 236 10.40 19.33 -14.40
C GLU A 236 10.30 20.43 -13.33
N THR A 237 9.29 20.38 -12.45
CA THR A 237 9.12 21.34 -11.37
C THR A 237 10.27 21.30 -10.36
N VAL A 238 10.72 20.12 -9.97
CA VAL A 238 11.83 19.99 -8.98
C VAL A 238 13.21 19.94 -9.64
N GLY A 239 13.28 19.92 -10.98
CA GLY A 239 14.54 19.86 -11.74
C GLY A 239 15.15 18.46 -11.83
N ALA A 240 14.36 17.40 -11.62
CA ALA A 240 14.77 16.03 -11.85
C ALA A 240 14.71 15.69 -13.33
N ARG A 241 15.68 14.88 -13.81
CA ARG A 241 15.72 14.38 -15.19
C ARG A 241 15.44 12.88 -15.25
N LYS A 242 15.67 12.18 -14.18
CA LYS A 242 15.48 10.74 -14.07
C LYS A 242 14.39 10.43 -13.03
N ILE A 243 13.45 9.58 -13.45
CA ILE A 243 12.29 9.15 -12.68
C ILE A 243 12.44 7.65 -12.43
N PHE A 244 12.28 7.23 -11.18
CA PHE A 244 12.24 5.83 -10.79
C PHE A 244 10.83 5.50 -10.33
N CYS A 245 10.26 4.42 -10.83
CA CYS A 245 8.96 3.94 -10.39
C CYS A 245 9.14 2.58 -9.72
N TYR A 246 8.87 2.50 -8.43
CA TYR A 246 8.94 1.27 -7.67
C TYR A 246 7.55 0.67 -7.52
N PHE A 247 7.33 -0.47 -8.16
CA PHE A 247 6.09 -1.24 -8.09
C PHE A 247 6.27 -2.42 -7.15
N ARG A 248 5.23 -2.74 -6.37
CA ARG A 248 5.26 -3.99 -5.62
C ARG A 248 5.39 -5.20 -6.57
N GLY A 249 5.91 -6.31 -6.05
CA GLY A 249 6.27 -7.49 -6.86
C GLY A 249 5.12 -8.12 -7.63
N GLU A 250 3.89 -7.93 -7.15
CA GLU A 250 2.65 -8.47 -7.69
C GLU A 250 1.99 -7.55 -8.75
N PHE A 251 2.51 -6.32 -8.95
CA PHE A 251 1.92 -5.32 -9.84
C PHE A 251 2.45 -5.39 -11.28
N GLU A 252 2.42 -6.58 -11.90
CA GLU A 252 2.85 -6.77 -13.30
C GLU A 252 2.00 -5.96 -14.28
N ALA A 253 0.68 -6.12 -14.24
CA ALA A 253 -0.23 -5.39 -15.14
C ALA A 253 -0.23 -3.87 -14.89
N PRO A 254 -0.27 -3.34 -13.64
CA PRO A 254 -0.10 -1.91 -13.38
C PRO A 254 1.21 -1.33 -13.92
N MET A 255 2.33 -2.04 -13.77
CA MET A 255 3.62 -1.62 -14.30
C MET A 255 3.63 -1.56 -15.84
N ALA A 256 3.05 -2.58 -16.49
CA ALA A 256 2.91 -2.61 -17.95
C ALA A 256 2.05 -1.46 -18.46
N SER A 257 0.95 -1.12 -17.78
CA SER A 257 0.07 -0.01 -18.13
C SER A 257 0.79 1.34 -18.10
N VAL A 258 1.61 1.59 -17.06
CA VAL A 258 2.42 2.82 -16.96
C VAL A 258 3.51 2.86 -18.05
N SER A 259 4.17 1.72 -18.33
CA SER A 259 5.15 1.61 -19.40
C SER A 259 4.57 1.97 -20.77
N GLU A 260 3.35 1.47 -21.05
CA GLU A 260 2.67 1.78 -22.31
C GLU A 260 2.23 3.24 -22.38
N ALA A 261 1.70 3.79 -21.28
CA ALA A 261 1.35 5.21 -21.22
C ALA A 261 2.59 6.10 -21.43
N TRP A 262 3.71 5.78 -20.79
CA TRP A 262 4.96 6.52 -20.99
C TRP A 262 5.37 6.57 -22.47
N LYS A 263 5.36 5.42 -23.17
CA LYS A 263 5.69 5.33 -24.60
C LYS A 263 4.76 6.20 -25.45
N ARG A 264 3.47 6.29 -25.13
CA ARG A 264 2.52 7.15 -25.86
C ARG A 264 2.86 8.64 -25.70
N PHE A 265 3.17 9.08 -24.47
CA PHE A 265 3.61 10.47 -24.23
C PHE A 265 4.96 10.77 -24.90
N GLU A 266 5.87 9.80 -24.95
CA GLU A 266 7.16 9.93 -25.63
C GLU A 266 6.99 10.06 -27.16
N GLN A 267 6.11 9.26 -27.76
CA GLN A 267 5.79 9.30 -29.19
C GLN A 267 5.26 10.66 -29.67
N VAL A 268 4.51 11.36 -28.82
CA VAL A 268 4.01 12.72 -29.12
C VAL A 268 4.99 13.82 -28.69
N GLY A 269 6.21 13.47 -28.27
CA GLY A 269 7.30 14.41 -27.99
C GLY A 269 7.19 15.15 -26.65
N LEU A 270 6.30 14.73 -25.76
CA LEU A 270 6.04 15.44 -24.49
C LEU A 270 7.08 15.19 -23.40
N LEU A 271 7.89 14.13 -23.50
CA LEU A 271 8.83 13.70 -22.45
C LEU A 271 10.30 13.99 -22.77
N SER A 272 10.57 14.92 -23.70
CA SER A 272 11.95 15.26 -24.09
C SER A 272 12.80 15.66 -22.88
N GLY A 273 13.96 15.01 -22.72
CA GLY A 273 14.91 15.26 -21.63
C GLY A 273 14.53 14.62 -20.30
N LEU A 274 13.46 13.83 -20.24
CA LEU A 274 13.10 12.98 -19.11
C LEU A 274 13.39 11.51 -19.44
N SER A 275 13.72 10.72 -18.43
CA SER A 275 13.84 9.27 -18.53
C SER A 275 13.13 8.59 -17.36
N ILE A 276 12.58 7.40 -17.61
CA ILE A 276 11.91 6.58 -16.60
C ILE A 276 12.61 5.24 -16.44
N GLU A 277 12.67 4.76 -15.23
CA GLU A 277 13.14 3.42 -14.90
C GLU A 277 12.08 2.74 -14.03
N LEU A 278 11.58 1.58 -14.47
CA LEU A 278 10.54 0.83 -13.79
C LEU A 278 11.17 -0.31 -13.01
N HIS A 279 11.03 -0.30 -11.70
CA HIS A 279 11.51 -1.34 -10.79
C HIS A 279 10.35 -2.17 -10.29
N ARG A 280 10.48 -3.49 -10.41
CA ARG A 280 9.56 -4.45 -9.84
C ARG A 280 10.12 -4.97 -8.53
N GLY A 281 9.43 -4.71 -7.43
CA GLY A 281 9.76 -5.25 -6.10
C GLY A 281 9.62 -6.77 -6.02
N HIS A 282 10.01 -7.32 -4.88
CA HIS A 282 10.05 -8.77 -4.66
C HIS A 282 9.22 -9.22 -3.44
N GLY A 283 8.25 -8.40 -3.02
CA GLY A 283 7.35 -8.65 -1.88
C GLY A 283 7.97 -8.23 -0.54
N GLY A 284 7.28 -7.31 0.14
CA GLY A 284 7.68 -6.77 1.45
C GLY A 284 6.96 -5.46 1.74
N TYR A 285 6.10 -5.44 2.75
CA TYR A 285 5.29 -4.29 3.14
C TYR A 285 6.13 -3.04 3.44
N VAL A 286 7.28 -3.21 4.11
CA VAL A 286 8.12 -2.08 4.50
C VAL A 286 8.71 -1.32 3.31
N CYS A 287 8.75 -1.92 2.10
CA CYS A 287 9.18 -1.24 0.88
C CYS A 287 8.27 -0.03 0.52
N GLY A 288 7.06 0.04 1.08
CA GLY A 288 6.20 1.23 1.00
C GLY A 288 6.67 2.42 1.84
N GLU A 289 7.53 2.22 2.84
CA GLU A 289 8.18 3.32 3.57
C GLU A 289 9.22 3.99 2.68
N GLU A 290 9.18 5.34 2.59
CA GLU A 290 9.95 6.08 1.57
C GLU A 290 11.46 5.82 1.59
N THR A 291 12.05 5.60 2.76
CA THR A 291 13.50 5.36 2.88
C THR A 291 13.88 3.88 2.69
N ALA A 292 13.03 2.96 3.11
CA ALA A 292 13.18 1.54 2.80
C ALA A 292 13.04 1.28 1.30
N LEU A 293 12.15 2.02 0.62
CA LEU A 293 12.02 2.00 -0.84
C LEU A 293 13.33 2.46 -1.51
N LEU A 294 13.97 3.50 -0.98
CA LEU A 294 15.26 3.96 -1.50
C LEU A 294 16.36 2.90 -1.33
N GLU A 295 16.42 2.22 -0.17
CA GLU A 295 17.33 1.09 0.04
C GLU A 295 17.07 -0.04 -0.96
N ALA A 296 15.78 -0.36 -1.22
CA ALA A 296 15.41 -1.37 -2.22
C ALA A 296 15.84 -0.97 -3.64
N LEU A 297 15.68 0.31 -4.03
CA LEU A 297 16.15 0.83 -5.32
C LEU A 297 17.69 0.85 -5.43
N GLU A 298 18.40 0.88 -4.32
CA GLU A 298 19.86 0.81 -4.25
C GLU A 298 20.37 -0.63 -4.14
N GLY A 299 19.47 -1.63 -4.27
CA GLY A 299 19.83 -3.05 -4.25
C GLY A 299 20.15 -3.61 -2.88
N ARG A 300 19.86 -2.85 -1.82
CA ARG A 300 20.10 -3.25 -0.43
C ARG A 300 18.86 -3.83 0.24
N ARG A 301 19.05 -4.42 1.43
CA ARG A 301 17.92 -4.82 2.26
C ARG A 301 17.10 -3.58 2.64
N PRO A 302 15.77 -3.57 2.46
CA PRO A 302 14.94 -2.39 2.63
C PRO A 302 14.70 -2.05 4.10
N TRP A 303 15.73 -1.56 4.74
CA TRP A 303 15.70 -1.04 6.10
C TRP A 303 15.41 0.46 6.09
N PRO A 304 14.38 0.93 6.82
CA PRO A 304 14.13 2.35 6.98
C PRO A 304 15.36 3.10 7.52
N ARG A 305 15.64 4.27 6.94
CA ARG A 305 16.71 5.16 7.39
C ARG A 305 16.26 6.01 8.58
N HIS A 306 17.19 6.36 9.44
CA HIS A 306 16.93 7.39 10.45
C HIS A 306 16.73 8.76 9.78
N LYS A 307 15.81 9.56 10.30
CA LYS A 307 15.54 10.94 9.87
C LYS A 307 15.79 11.89 11.04
N PRO A 308 16.46 13.03 10.87
CA PRO A 308 17.13 13.52 9.67
C PRO A 308 18.42 12.75 9.31
N PRO A 309 18.97 12.84 8.07
CA PRO A 309 18.46 13.64 6.95
C PRO A 309 17.23 13.03 6.30
N PHE A 310 16.38 13.89 5.71
CA PHE A 310 15.21 13.47 4.96
C PHE A 310 15.56 13.18 3.49
N PRO A 311 14.74 12.41 2.73
CA PRO A 311 15.02 12.11 1.32
C PRO A 311 15.17 13.35 0.42
N TYR A 312 14.51 14.46 0.74
CA TYR A 312 14.68 15.70 -0.01
C TYR A 312 16.07 16.34 0.19
N GLU A 313 16.83 15.92 1.22
CA GLU A 313 18.21 16.32 1.47
C GLU A 313 19.19 15.25 0.97
N ARG A 314 18.98 13.99 1.39
CA ARG A 314 19.82 12.82 1.10
C ARG A 314 18.94 11.58 0.84
N GLY A 315 18.49 11.45 -0.40
CA GLY A 315 17.65 10.36 -0.86
C GLY A 315 18.42 9.28 -1.62
N LEU A 316 17.97 8.99 -2.85
CA LEU A 316 18.55 7.95 -3.72
C LEU A 316 20.00 8.30 -4.07
N TRP A 317 20.92 7.38 -3.76
CA TRP A 317 22.39 7.57 -3.90
C TRP A 317 22.90 8.89 -3.30
N ASP A 318 22.39 9.21 -2.13
CA ASP A 318 22.71 10.45 -1.39
C ASP A 318 22.37 11.75 -2.13
N LYS A 319 21.50 11.70 -3.15
CA LYS A 319 21.02 12.88 -3.87
C LYS A 319 19.62 13.31 -3.42
N PRO A 320 19.29 14.61 -3.48
CA PRO A 320 17.93 15.09 -3.20
C PRO A 320 16.90 14.33 -4.01
N THR A 321 15.91 13.75 -3.34
CA THR A 321 14.94 12.87 -3.97
C THR A 321 13.52 13.22 -3.54
N LEU A 322 12.66 13.45 -4.52
CA LEU A 322 11.22 13.57 -4.29
C LEU A 322 10.57 12.19 -4.37
N VAL A 323 10.12 11.67 -3.23
CA VAL A 323 9.33 10.42 -3.19
C VAL A 323 7.85 10.78 -3.09
N GLN A 324 7.01 10.27 -4.02
CA GLN A 324 5.57 10.54 -4.06
C GLN A 324 4.75 9.29 -4.34
N ASN A 325 3.58 9.21 -3.70
CA ASN A 325 2.59 8.16 -3.91
C ASN A 325 1.84 8.35 -5.25
N VAL A 326 1.31 7.26 -5.80
CA VAL A 326 0.57 7.22 -7.08
C VAL A 326 -0.63 8.16 -7.10
N GLU A 327 -1.55 8.06 -6.11
CA GLU A 327 -2.73 8.94 -6.05
C GLU A 327 -2.33 10.41 -5.95
N THR A 328 -1.30 10.73 -5.16
CA THR A 328 -0.79 12.10 -5.04
C THR A 328 -0.32 12.66 -6.38
N ILE A 329 0.43 11.89 -7.15
CA ILE A 329 0.93 12.28 -8.48
C ILE A 329 -0.23 12.41 -9.48
N ALA A 330 -1.19 11.49 -9.46
CA ALA A 330 -2.34 11.51 -10.40
C ALA A 330 -3.28 12.72 -10.18
N LEU A 331 -3.27 13.35 -9.01
CA LEU A 331 -4.03 14.57 -8.72
C LEU A 331 -3.39 15.84 -9.30
N VAL A 332 -2.09 15.84 -9.55
CA VAL A 332 -1.34 17.03 -10.01
C VAL A 332 -1.86 17.59 -11.34
N PRO A 333 -2.13 16.79 -12.39
CA PRO A 333 -2.65 17.32 -13.65
C PRO A 333 -3.96 18.09 -13.49
N ALA A 334 -4.87 17.62 -12.64
CA ALA A 334 -6.15 18.30 -12.37
C ALA A 334 -5.93 19.65 -11.66
N ILE A 335 -5.02 19.71 -10.69
CA ILE A 335 -4.65 20.95 -9.99
C ILE A 335 -4.04 21.97 -10.97
N VAL A 336 -3.13 21.53 -11.85
CA VAL A 336 -2.49 22.43 -12.82
C VAL A 336 -3.50 22.97 -13.85
N ARG A 337 -4.46 22.15 -14.28
CA ARG A 337 -5.50 22.56 -15.24
C ARG A 337 -6.50 23.55 -14.63
N ASN A 338 -7.02 23.22 -13.46
CA ASN A 338 -8.18 23.89 -12.88
C ASN A 338 -7.81 24.91 -11.79
N GLY A 339 -6.59 24.85 -11.28
CA GLY A 339 -6.09 25.70 -10.18
C GLY A 339 -6.21 25.08 -8.79
N GLY A 340 -5.35 25.52 -7.88
CA GLY A 340 -5.30 25.02 -6.50
C GLY A 340 -6.58 25.28 -5.72
N ALA A 341 -7.17 26.45 -5.86
CA ALA A 341 -8.42 26.82 -5.19
C ALA A 341 -9.60 25.93 -5.63
N TRP A 342 -9.68 25.58 -6.91
CA TRP A 342 -10.68 24.63 -7.39
C TRP A 342 -10.54 23.28 -6.69
N PHE A 343 -9.31 22.75 -6.65
CA PHE A 343 -9.07 21.47 -5.99
C PHE A 343 -9.43 21.53 -4.50
N ALA A 344 -8.98 22.57 -3.79
CA ALA A 344 -9.29 22.74 -2.37
C ALA A 344 -10.79 22.72 -2.09
N ALA A 345 -11.60 23.35 -2.97
CA ALA A 345 -13.05 23.42 -2.84
C ALA A 345 -13.79 22.08 -3.08
N LEU A 346 -13.12 21.05 -3.62
CA LEU A 346 -13.73 19.73 -3.79
C LEU A 346 -13.89 18.96 -2.47
N GLY A 347 -13.15 19.32 -1.42
CA GLY A 347 -13.17 18.63 -0.15
C GLY A 347 -14.29 19.10 0.80
N LYS A 348 -14.50 18.35 1.89
CA LYS A 348 -15.44 18.71 2.97
C LYS A 348 -14.74 19.29 4.18
N THR A 349 -13.91 18.50 4.84
CA THR A 349 -13.14 18.90 6.04
C THR A 349 -11.66 19.07 5.75
N GLY A 350 -11.20 18.51 4.64
CA GLY A 350 -9.85 18.67 4.11
C GLY A 350 -9.87 18.96 2.62
N PRO A 351 -8.77 19.40 2.01
CA PRO A 351 -8.74 19.82 0.61
C PRO A 351 -8.81 18.65 -0.38
N GLY A 352 -9.61 18.83 -1.43
CA GLY A 352 -9.64 17.95 -2.59
C GLY A 352 -10.43 16.67 -2.39
N THR A 353 -10.26 15.75 -3.34
CA THR A 353 -10.84 14.40 -3.29
C THR A 353 -9.86 13.40 -2.69
N LYS A 354 -10.40 12.23 -2.31
CA LYS A 354 -9.68 11.06 -1.86
C LYS A 354 -10.27 9.80 -2.50
N LEU A 355 -9.40 8.90 -2.90
CA LEU A 355 -9.80 7.55 -3.29
C LEU A 355 -9.93 6.67 -2.05
N TYR A 356 -11.14 6.23 -1.76
CA TYR A 356 -11.43 5.28 -0.69
C TYR A 356 -11.55 3.87 -1.28
N SER A 357 -10.65 2.96 -0.87
CA SER A 357 -10.80 1.53 -1.11
C SER A 357 -11.74 0.96 -0.07
N ILE A 358 -12.84 0.30 -0.47
CA ILE A 358 -13.76 -0.32 0.48
C ILE A 358 -13.95 -1.80 0.18
N SER A 359 -13.91 -2.64 1.23
CA SER A 359 -14.01 -4.10 1.15
C SER A 359 -14.55 -4.70 2.45
N GLY A 360 -14.61 -6.02 2.53
CA GLY A 360 -15.25 -6.73 3.63
C GLY A 360 -16.76 -6.89 3.38
N HIS A 361 -17.58 -6.70 4.40
CA HIS A 361 -19.03 -6.91 4.33
C HIS A 361 -19.76 -5.72 3.70
N VAL A 362 -19.48 -5.44 2.43
CA VAL A 362 -20.14 -4.39 1.64
C VAL A 362 -20.71 -4.96 0.36
N LYS A 363 -21.78 -4.35 -0.14
CA LYS A 363 -22.48 -4.86 -1.32
C LYS A 363 -21.66 -4.72 -2.59
N PHE A 364 -20.99 -3.59 -2.78
CA PHE A 364 -20.14 -3.31 -3.94
C PHE A 364 -18.74 -2.88 -3.49
N PRO A 365 -17.85 -3.84 -3.18
CA PRO A 365 -16.46 -3.52 -2.86
C PRO A 365 -15.77 -2.88 -4.06
N GLY A 366 -14.97 -1.84 -3.84
CA GLY A 366 -14.32 -1.10 -4.93
C GLY A 366 -13.58 0.15 -4.46
N VAL A 367 -13.20 1.00 -5.42
CA VAL A 367 -12.55 2.29 -5.16
C VAL A 367 -13.50 3.42 -5.55
N TYR A 368 -13.73 4.33 -4.61
CA TYR A 368 -14.67 5.44 -4.73
C TYR A 368 -13.94 6.76 -4.56
N GLU A 369 -14.07 7.67 -5.53
CA GLU A 369 -13.54 9.02 -5.42
C GLU A 369 -14.59 9.94 -4.81
N LEU A 370 -14.35 10.36 -3.57
CA LEU A 370 -15.24 11.24 -2.81
C LEU A 370 -14.46 12.42 -2.22
N PRO A 371 -15.14 13.51 -1.80
CA PRO A 371 -14.49 14.59 -1.07
C PRO A 371 -13.69 14.11 0.14
N LEU A 372 -12.51 14.65 0.38
CA LEU A 372 -11.77 14.37 1.61
C LEU A 372 -12.59 14.84 2.82
N GLY A 373 -12.76 13.95 3.80
CA GLY A 373 -13.66 14.18 4.94
C GLY A 373 -15.08 13.64 4.73
N SER A 374 -15.32 12.86 3.67
CA SER A 374 -16.53 12.02 3.62
C SER A 374 -16.51 11.02 4.77
N THR A 375 -17.69 10.68 5.29
CA THR A 375 -17.84 9.72 6.40
C THR A 375 -17.90 8.28 5.90
N LEU A 376 -17.69 7.29 6.79
CA LEU A 376 -17.92 5.89 6.38
C LEU A 376 -19.36 5.66 5.92
N ALA A 377 -20.35 6.32 6.54
CA ALA A 377 -21.75 6.21 6.12
C ALA A 377 -21.91 6.60 4.65
N GLU A 378 -21.33 7.71 4.20
CA GLU A 378 -21.38 8.18 2.81
C GLU A 378 -20.64 7.25 1.83
N VAL A 379 -19.49 6.70 2.27
CA VAL A 379 -18.78 5.70 1.44
C VAL A 379 -19.60 4.41 1.32
N LEU A 380 -20.24 3.97 2.41
CA LEU A 380 -21.15 2.81 2.40
C LEU A 380 -22.36 3.04 1.49
N ASP A 381 -22.97 4.21 1.54
CA ASP A 381 -24.09 4.54 0.67
C ASP A 381 -23.68 4.44 -0.82
N SER A 382 -22.51 4.99 -1.16
CA SER A 382 -21.93 4.86 -2.51
C SER A 382 -21.64 3.39 -2.89
N ALA A 383 -21.25 2.55 -1.90
CA ALA A 383 -20.97 1.14 -2.08
C ALA A 383 -22.20 0.23 -1.96
N GLY A 384 -23.42 0.79 -1.93
CA GLY A 384 -24.68 0.04 -1.87
C GLY A 384 -25.03 -0.51 -0.48
N GLY A 385 -24.31 -0.09 0.56
CA GLY A 385 -24.58 -0.43 1.96
C GLY A 385 -23.74 -1.58 2.50
N CYS A 386 -23.84 -1.76 3.82
CA CYS A 386 -23.28 -2.90 4.52
C CYS A 386 -24.11 -4.16 4.26
N LEU A 387 -23.47 -5.30 4.15
CA LEU A 387 -24.14 -6.62 4.17
C LEU A 387 -24.39 -7.01 5.61
N GLY A 388 -25.62 -6.87 6.09
CA GLY A 388 -25.99 -7.01 7.50
C GLY A 388 -25.82 -5.71 8.30
N THR A 389 -25.70 -5.82 9.61
CA THR A 389 -25.55 -4.69 10.53
C THR A 389 -24.06 -4.35 10.73
N LEU A 390 -23.69 -3.09 10.53
CA LEU A 390 -22.32 -2.65 10.78
C LEU A 390 -21.93 -2.86 12.25
N LYS A 391 -20.87 -3.60 12.49
CA LYS A 391 -20.25 -3.83 13.80
C LYS A 391 -19.01 -2.97 14.00
N ALA A 392 -18.06 -3.12 13.11
CA ALA A 392 -16.76 -2.46 13.18
C ALA A 392 -16.24 -2.12 11.78
N PHE A 393 -15.23 -1.26 11.71
CA PHE A 393 -14.50 -0.99 10.48
C PHE A 393 -13.08 -0.52 10.74
N GLN A 394 -12.20 -0.70 9.76
CA GLN A 394 -10.88 -0.10 9.73
C GLN A 394 -10.95 1.15 8.83
N PRO A 395 -10.53 2.36 9.29
CA PRO A 395 -10.61 3.57 8.47
C PRO A 395 -9.45 3.75 7.49
N GLY A 396 -8.32 3.08 7.71
CA GLY A 396 -7.10 3.30 6.94
C GLY A 396 -6.28 2.03 6.63
N GLY A 397 -6.90 0.86 6.74
CA GLY A 397 -6.23 -0.44 6.62
C GLY A 397 -5.80 -1.04 7.95
N ALA A 398 -4.94 -2.06 7.89
CA ALA A 398 -4.47 -2.80 9.06
C ALA A 398 -3.84 -1.88 10.13
N SER A 399 -3.05 -0.91 9.69
CA SER A 399 -2.33 0.04 10.54
C SER A 399 -3.25 0.94 11.37
N SER A 400 -4.52 1.10 10.98
CA SER A 400 -5.45 2.03 11.65
C SER A 400 -6.27 1.40 12.78
N GLY A 401 -6.18 0.06 12.99
CA GLY A 401 -6.99 -0.64 13.97
C GLY A 401 -8.49 -0.63 13.67
N PHE A 402 -9.32 -0.88 14.68
CA PHE A 402 -10.77 -1.04 14.52
C PHE A 402 -11.56 0.04 15.25
N LEU A 403 -12.52 0.65 14.53
CA LEU A 403 -13.51 1.58 15.09
C LEU A 403 -14.90 0.93 15.15
N PRO A 404 -15.73 1.29 16.16
CA PRO A 404 -17.08 0.78 16.29
C PRO A 404 -18.07 1.47 15.35
N ALA A 405 -19.21 0.83 15.09
CA ALA A 405 -20.27 1.36 14.22
C ALA A 405 -20.71 2.79 14.57
N ARG A 406 -20.69 3.20 15.83
CA ARG A 406 -21.02 4.58 16.25
C ARG A 406 -20.05 5.64 15.72
N ALA A 407 -18.89 5.25 15.21
CA ALA A 407 -17.93 6.16 14.58
C ALA A 407 -18.17 6.35 13.07
N LYS A 408 -19.19 5.73 12.47
CA LYS A 408 -19.47 5.76 11.03
C LYS A 408 -19.66 7.16 10.44
N ASP A 409 -20.08 8.12 11.26
CA ASP A 409 -20.35 9.51 10.86
C ASP A 409 -19.17 10.46 11.15
N VAL A 410 -18.03 9.93 11.61
CA VAL A 410 -16.79 10.68 11.80
C VAL A 410 -16.18 10.97 10.42
N PRO A 411 -15.75 12.23 10.14
CA PRO A 411 -15.05 12.55 8.90
C PRO A 411 -13.79 11.69 8.72
N LEU A 412 -13.66 11.07 7.56
CA LEU A 412 -12.48 10.31 7.17
C LEU A 412 -11.42 11.28 6.62
N ASP A 413 -10.74 11.96 7.53
CA ASP A 413 -9.65 12.90 7.23
C ASP A 413 -8.47 12.70 8.20
N PHE A 414 -7.41 13.50 8.02
CA PHE A 414 -6.18 13.37 8.81
C PHE A 414 -6.25 13.95 10.22
N GLU A 415 -7.32 14.69 10.57
CA GLU A 415 -7.50 15.35 11.88
C GLU A 415 -8.57 14.65 12.73
N ALA A 416 -9.78 14.45 12.19
CA ALA A 416 -10.94 13.96 12.96
C ALA A 416 -10.70 12.58 13.57
N LEU A 417 -9.98 11.70 12.85
CA LEU A 417 -9.69 10.34 13.32
C LEU A 417 -8.70 10.30 14.50
N ARG A 418 -7.89 11.34 14.70
CA ARG A 418 -6.96 11.41 15.84
C ARG A 418 -7.67 11.39 17.20
N ALA A 419 -8.85 12.00 17.29
CA ALA A 419 -9.66 11.96 18.51
C ALA A 419 -10.11 10.54 18.89
N TRP A 420 -10.12 9.62 17.92
CA TRP A 420 -10.41 8.20 18.10
C TRP A 420 -9.16 7.34 18.31
N GLY A 421 -7.98 7.96 18.38
CA GLY A 421 -6.70 7.25 18.53
C GLY A 421 -6.25 6.51 17.28
N THR A 422 -6.73 6.93 16.10
CA THR A 422 -6.43 6.33 14.81
C THR A 422 -6.15 7.39 13.74
N PHE A 423 -6.04 6.97 12.48
CA PHE A 423 -5.73 7.85 11.35
C PHE A 423 -6.30 7.29 10.04
N LEU A 424 -6.42 8.16 9.03
CA LEU A 424 -6.96 7.79 7.71
C LEU A 424 -6.03 6.85 6.91
N GLY A 425 -4.72 6.98 7.09
CA GLY A 425 -3.75 6.18 6.35
C GLY A 425 -3.91 6.30 4.83
N ALA A 426 -3.86 5.15 4.15
CA ALA A 426 -4.07 5.06 2.71
C ALA A 426 -5.56 5.14 2.29
N GLY A 427 -6.50 5.12 3.23
CA GLY A 427 -7.93 5.09 2.95
C GLY A 427 -8.44 3.70 2.55
N GLY A 428 -7.86 2.66 3.15
CA GLY A 428 -8.30 1.27 2.98
C GLY A 428 -9.37 0.92 4.01
N LEU A 429 -10.65 1.00 3.63
CA LEU A 429 -11.79 0.72 4.49
C LEU A 429 -12.11 -0.76 4.46
N VAL A 430 -12.06 -1.44 5.61
CA VAL A 430 -12.51 -2.82 5.75
C VAL A 430 -13.68 -2.86 6.72
N VAL A 431 -14.84 -3.29 6.21
CA VAL A 431 -16.12 -3.28 6.94
C VAL A 431 -16.42 -4.66 7.51
N LEU A 432 -16.79 -4.70 8.77
CA LEU A 432 -17.17 -5.90 9.51
C LEU A 432 -18.64 -5.77 9.96
N ASN A 433 -19.47 -6.76 9.63
CA ASN A 433 -20.85 -6.85 10.11
C ASN A 433 -20.92 -7.58 11.48
N GLU A 434 -22.14 -7.77 11.97
CA GLU A 434 -22.44 -8.44 13.23
C GLU A 434 -21.94 -9.88 13.34
N GLU A 435 -21.81 -10.58 12.22
CA GLU A 435 -21.35 -11.99 12.15
C GLU A 435 -19.83 -12.12 12.23
N ALA A 436 -19.09 -11.02 12.00
CA ALA A 436 -17.63 -11.04 11.99
C ALA A 436 -17.06 -11.30 13.40
N ASP A 437 -16.16 -12.27 13.51
CA ASP A 437 -15.35 -12.47 14.70
C ASP A 437 -14.23 -11.42 14.75
N LEU A 438 -14.39 -10.41 15.63
CA LEU A 438 -13.41 -9.34 15.77
C LEU A 438 -12.09 -9.84 16.38
N ARG A 439 -12.13 -10.89 17.20
CA ARG A 439 -10.93 -11.51 17.79
C ARG A 439 -10.08 -12.16 16.70
N GLU A 440 -10.72 -12.86 15.77
CA GLU A 440 -10.03 -13.40 14.60
C GLU A 440 -9.48 -12.28 13.71
N ALA A 441 -10.22 -11.19 13.50
CA ALA A 441 -9.75 -10.04 12.75
C ALA A 441 -8.50 -9.41 13.39
N VAL A 442 -8.45 -9.25 14.70
CA VAL A 442 -7.26 -8.78 15.44
C VAL A 442 -6.09 -9.76 15.25
N ARG A 443 -6.34 -11.07 15.40
CA ARG A 443 -5.31 -12.12 15.21
C ARG A 443 -4.66 -12.04 13.83
N VAL A 444 -5.45 -11.85 12.79
CA VAL A 444 -4.97 -11.68 11.41
C VAL A 444 -4.04 -10.48 11.29
N GLN A 445 -4.41 -9.34 11.90
CA GLN A 445 -3.59 -8.13 11.82
C GLN A 445 -2.29 -8.24 12.63
N LEU A 446 -2.32 -8.82 13.82
CA LEU A 446 -1.10 -9.04 14.60
C LEU A 446 -0.12 -9.98 13.89
N THR A 447 -0.64 -11.04 13.27
CA THR A 447 0.15 -11.97 12.46
C THR A 447 0.78 -11.26 11.26
N PHE A 448 0.03 -10.38 10.59
CA PHE A 448 0.54 -9.57 9.48
C PHE A 448 1.73 -8.70 9.93
N PHE A 449 1.60 -7.94 11.02
CA PHE A 449 2.66 -7.05 11.49
C PHE A 449 3.92 -7.78 11.93
N GLU A 450 3.79 -8.95 12.56
CA GLU A 450 4.94 -9.77 12.91
C GLU A 450 5.68 -10.26 11.66
N HIS A 451 4.95 -10.76 10.67
CA HIS A 451 5.54 -11.26 9.41
C HIS A 451 6.21 -10.17 8.59
N GLU A 452 5.65 -8.96 8.57
CA GLU A 452 6.14 -7.84 7.77
C GLU A 452 7.18 -6.96 8.49
N SER A 453 7.48 -7.24 9.76
CA SER A 453 8.55 -6.55 10.47
C SER A 453 9.90 -6.79 9.79
N CYS A 454 10.59 -5.71 9.39
CA CYS A 454 11.92 -5.82 8.76
C CYS A 454 13.01 -6.29 9.73
N GLY A 455 12.73 -6.28 11.04
CA GLY A 455 13.64 -6.71 12.10
C GLY A 455 14.74 -5.71 12.49
N GLN A 456 14.77 -4.50 11.92
CA GLN A 456 15.83 -3.53 12.17
C GLN A 456 15.80 -2.98 13.61
N CYS A 457 14.70 -2.36 14.04
CA CYS A 457 14.61 -1.75 15.35
C CYS A 457 14.05 -2.72 16.40
N ALA A 458 14.65 -2.74 17.60
CA ALA A 458 14.29 -3.65 18.68
C ALA A 458 12.82 -3.51 19.14
N PRO A 459 12.26 -2.31 19.32
CA PRO A 459 10.86 -2.16 19.74
C PRO A 459 9.87 -2.87 18.81
N CYS A 460 10.01 -2.71 17.50
CA CYS A 460 9.17 -3.38 16.50
C CYS A 460 9.44 -4.89 16.45
N ARG A 461 10.72 -5.31 16.31
CA ARG A 461 11.10 -6.72 16.16
C ARG A 461 10.65 -7.59 17.34
N ILE A 462 10.80 -7.07 18.57
CA ILE A 462 10.39 -7.78 19.77
C ILE A 462 8.88 -7.58 20.03
N GLY A 463 8.40 -6.36 19.89
CA GLY A 463 7.04 -5.98 20.23
C GLY A 463 5.99 -6.67 19.37
N THR A 464 6.18 -6.80 18.06
CA THR A 464 5.22 -7.49 17.18
C THR A 464 5.06 -8.96 17.56
N GLY A 465 6.17 -9.67 17.80
CA GLY A 465 6.15 -11.05 18.28
C GLY A 465 5.55 -11.17 19.68
N PHE A 466 5.86 -10.23 20.59
CA PHE A 466 5.26 -10.20 21.93
C PHE A 466 3.73 -10.03 21.86
N LEU A 467 3.23 -9.04 21.10
CA LEU A 467 1.80 -8.79 20.98
C LEU A 467 1.05 -10.00 20.43
N ARG A 468 1.57 -10.61 19.37
CA ARG A 468 0.97 -11.82 18.77
C ARG A 468 0.96 -12.98 19.78
N ASN A 469 2.09 -13.28 20.42
CA ASN A 469 2.19 -14.38 21.36
C ASN A 469 1.30 -14.17 22.60
N ALA A 470 1.29 -12.96 23.17
CA ALA A 470 0.41 -12.62 24.28
C ALA A 470 -1.07 -12.81 23.92
N TYR A 471 -1.43 -12.41 22.69
CA TYR A 471 -2.79 -12.54 22.19
C TYR A 471 -3.19 -14.01 21.95
N GLU A 472 -2.32 -14.83 21.34
CA GLU A 472 -2.58 -16.26 21.16
C GLU A 472 -2.73 -16.99 22.51
N LEU A 473 -1.87 -16.70 23.48
CA LEU A 473 -2.00 -17.27 24.83
C LEU A 473 -3.32 -16.87 25.50
N TRP A 474 -3.75 -15.62 25.31
CA TRP A 474 -5.04 -15.17 25.81
C TRP A 474 -6.20 -15.91 25.13
N LEU A 475 -6.18 -16.08 23.81
CA LEU A 475 -7.18 -16.83 23.06
C LEU A 475 -7.28 -18.29 23.55
N GLU A 476 -6.14 -18.95 23.72
CA GLU A 476 -6.11 -20.34 24.22
C GLU A 476 -6.63 -20.46 25.66
N ALA A 477 -6.23 -19.54 26.56
CA ALA A 477 -6.72 -19.50 27.94
C ALA A 477 -8.25 -19.32 27.99
N ARG A 478 -8.80 -18.45 27.14
CA ARG A 478 -10.26 -18.27 27.03
C ARG A 478 -10.99 -19.50 26.52
N LYS A 479 -10.44 -20.22 25.54
CA LYS A 479 -11.07 -21.45 25.02
C LYS A 479 -11.28 -22.52 26.09
N VAL A 480 -10.37 -22.57 27.06
CA VAL A 480 -10.46 -23.52 28.18
C VAL A 480 -11.17 -22.92 29.43
N GLY A 481 -11.66 -21.69 29.35
CA GLY A 481 -12.37 -21.02 30.43
C GLY A 481 -11.47 -20.61 31.62
N ASP A 482 -10.19 -20.31 31.37
CA ASP A 482 -9.25 -19.84 32.40
C ASP A 482 -9.69 -18.46 32.95
N PRO A 483 -10.08 -18.34 34.23
CA PRO A 483 -10.51 -17.06 34.80
C PRO A 483 -9.39 -16.02 34.89
N GLN A 484 -8.15 -16.43 34.70
CA GLN A 484 -6.99 -15.54 34.68
C GLN A 484 -6.46 -15.25 33.27
N ALA A 485 -7.27 -15.51 32.23
CA ALA A 485 -6.85 -15.30 30.85
C ALA A 485 -6.29 -13.88 30.59
N MET A 486 -6.87 -12.85 31.24
CA MET A 486 -6.44 -11.46 31.10
C MET A 486 -5.00 -11.17 31.51
N ARG A 487 -4.38 -12.04 32.36
CA ARG A 487 -2.95 -11.90 32.70
C ARG A 487 -2.03 -11.88 31.48
N HIS A 488 -2.42 -12.54 30.39
CA HIS A 488 -1.62 -12.57 29.15
C HIS A 488 -1.61 -11.23 28.43
N LEU A 489 -2.60 -10.36 28.63
CA LEU A 489 -2.70 -9.05 28.01
C LEU A 489 -2.23 -7.88 28.92
N GLN A 490 -1.77 -8.16 30.15
CA GLN A 490 -1.45 -7.12 31.14
C GLN A 490 -0.36 -6.13 30.72
N HIS A 491 0.59 -6.55 29.85
CA HIS A 491 1.71 -5.72 29.38
C HIS A 491 1.55 -5.21 27.93
N VAL A 492 0.37 -5.40 27.33
CA VAL A 492 0.10 -4.98 25.94
C VAL A 492 0.22 -3.47 25.78
N ASP A 493 -0.32 -2.69 26.70
CA ASP A 493 -0.33 -1.22 26.61
C ASP A 493 1.07 -0.63 26.80
N GLU A 494 1.89 -1.22 27.67
CA GLU A 494 3.30 -0.84 27.85
C GLU A 494 4.11 -1.17 26.60
N ALA A 495 3.95 -2.37 26.03
CA ALA A 495 4.61 -2.76 24.79
C ALA A 495 4.18 -1.86 23.62
N ALA A 496 2.90 -1.53 23.52
CA ALA A 496 2.36 -0.62 22.52
C ALA A 496 3.02 0.77 22.60
N TRP A 497 3.15 1.32 23.80
CA TRP A 497 3.82 2.60 24.01
C TRP A 497 5.30 2.56 23.62
N ILE A 498 6.03 1.50 24.02
CA ILE A 498 7.45 1.32 23.63
C ILE A 498 7.59 1.23 22.11
N MET A 499 6.69 0.50 21.45
CA MET A 499 6.70 0.36 20.00
C MET A 499 6.41 1.69 19.29
N GLU A 500 5.41 2.43 19.74
CA GLU A 500 5.04 3.73 19.18
C GLU A 500 6.19 4.74 19.29
N GLN A 501 6.81 4.85 20.47
CA GLN A 501 7.85 5.85 20.74
C GLN A 501 9.23 5.45 20.20
N GLY A 502 9.54 4.16 20.14
CA GLY A 502 10.89 3.67 19.85
C GLY A 502 11.08 3.08 18.44
N SER A 503 10.03 2.88 17.65
CA SER A 503 10.16 2.33 16.30
C SER A 503 10.56 3.39 15.28
N ILE A 504 11.42 3.01 14.32
CA ILE A 504 11.94 3.92 13.28
C ILE A 504 10.85 4.33 12.28
N CYS A 505 9.92 3.43 11.94
CA CYS A 505 8.91 3.66 10.90
C CYS A 505 7.49 3.36 11.37
N GLY A 506 6.52 3.77 10.55
CA GLY A 506 5.09 3.62 10.83
C GLY A 506 4.65 2.19 11.14
N LEU A 507 5.29 1.16 10.54
CA LEU A 507 4.93 -0.23 10.83
C LEU A 507 4.97 -0.51 12.33
N GLY A 508 6.13 -0.31 12.98
CA GLY A 508 6.27 -0.58 14.40
C GLY A 508 5.47 0.38 15.27
N GLN A 509 5.30 1.64 14.85
CA GLN A 509 4.55 2.65 15.59
C GLN A 509 3.04 2.34 15.65
N THR A 510 2.50 1.59 14.68
CA THR A 510 1.04 1.35 14.57
C THR A 510 0.63 -0.11 14.75
N ALA A 511 1.58 -1.05 14.78
CA ALA A 511 1.30 -2.48 14.83
C ALA A 511 0.46 -2.94 16.05
N SER A 512 0.42 -2.15 17.11
CA SER A 512 -0.38 -2.41 18.30
C SER A 512 -1.85 -1.97 18.16
N LEU A 513 -2.16 -1.03 17.26
CA LEU A 513 -3.49 -0.42 17.14
C LEU A 513 -4.64 -1.42 16.92
N PRO A 514 -4.48 -2.50 16.12
CA PRO A 514 -5.55 -3.49 15.99
C PRO A 514 -6.02 -4.07 17.33
N LEU A 515 -5.09 -4.35 18.24
CA LEU A 515 -5.42 -4.93 19.55
C LEU A 515 -5.86 -3.85 20.55
N THR A 516 -5.12 -2.74 20.65
CA THR A 516 -5.40 -1.72 21.66
C THR A 516 -6.73 -1.00 21.41
N LEU A 517 -7.08 -0.71 20.15
CA LEU A 517 -8.37 -0.11 19.82
C LEU A 517 -9.52 -1.11 19.91
N ALA A 518 -9.31 -2.39 19.54
CA ALA A 518 -10.33 -3.42 19.73
C ALA A 518 -10.69 -3.58 21.20
N ARG A 519 -9.70 -3.69 22.12
CA ARG A 519 -9.94 -3.71 23.55
C ARG A 519 -10.65 -2.46 24.06
N ARG A 520 -10.24 -1.29 23.57
CA ARG A 520 -10.82 0.00 23.98
C ARG A 520 -12.29 0.17 23.57
N TYR A 521 -12.66 -0.26 22.37
CA TYR A 521 -13.98 0.01 21.81
C TYR A 521 -14.96 -1.16 21.84
N PHE A 522 -14.47 -2.37 22.12
CA PHE A 522 -15.25 -3.60 22.20
C PHE A 522 -14.87 -4.42 23.46
N PRO A 523 -14.90 -3.79 24.67
CA PRO A 523 -14.47 -4.47 25.90
C PRO A 523 -15.25 -5.76 26.16
N GLU A 524 -16.51 -5.84 25.73
CA GLU A 524 -17.35 -7.02 25.85
C GLU A 524 -16.80 -8.27 25.13
N GLU A 525 -15.95 -8.07 24.12
CA GLU A 525 -15.31 -9.18 23.41
C GLU A 525 -13.93 -9.55 23.98
N PHE A 526 -13.28 -8.65 24.71
CA PHE A 526 -11.90 -8.81 25.16
C PHE A 526 -11.71 -8.90 26.66
N ASP A 527 -12.57 -8.26 27.46
CA ASP A 527 -12.40 -8.14 28.91
C ASP A 527 -13.31 -9.10 29.72
N THR A 528 -14.18 -9.88 29.05
CA THR A 528 -15.08 -10.87 29.68
C THR A 528 -14.52 -12.28 29.62
#